data_ccda93cb3f42054a509d254c213e821a
#
_entry.id   ccda93cb3f42054a509d254c213e821a
#
_cell.length_a   1.000
_cell.length_b   1.000
_cell.length_c   1.000
_cell.angle_alpha   90.00
_cell.angle_beta   90.00
_cell.angle_gamma   90.00
#
_symmetry.space_group_name_H-M   'P 1'
#
loop_
_entity.id
_entity.type
_entity.pdbx_description
1 polymer ?
#
loop_
_entity_poly.entity_id
_entity_poly.type
_entity_poly.pdbx_seq_one_letter_code
_entity_poly.pdbx_strand_id
1 'polypeptide(L)'
;MKKEGKNEEFEKYLQDIIERVDRLGTKVNVGNDIANAILDKYYAEAINKGINIQIQGHFPINCSVSAYHLCTIFSNLLSNAIEAAEKATIKKVWVICRYTENEIIIEIGNSYCDNNLNKKNLKTKKPEKQYHGWGLKNVEDSVNACNGLIDIEIENGCFVVSVTLKNNEV
;
A
#
# COMPACT_ATOMS: atom_id res chain seq x y z
N MET A 1 12.90 -23.90 -12.29
CA MET A 1 13.94 -23.76 -11.24
C MET A 1 14.23 -22.35 -10.73
N LYS A 2 13.74 -21.27 -11.35
CA LYS A 2 13.94 -19.87 -10.82
C LYS A 2 12.76 -19.29 -10.01
N LYS A 3 11.63 -19.99 -9.95
CA LYS A 3 10.43 -19.51 -9.19
C LYS A 3 10.40 -19.97 -7.73
N GLU A 4 11.02 -21.12 -7.41
CA GLU A 4 11.02 -21.68 -6.04
C GLU A 4 11.90 -20.89 -5.08
N GLY A 5 13.10 -20.47 -5.49
CA GLY A 5 14.00 -19.70 -4.63
C GLY A 5 13.48 -18.29 -4.23
N LYS A 6 12.66 -17.66 -5.08
CA LYS A 6 12.02 -16.38 -4.73
C LYS A 6 10.89 -16.53 -3.71
N ASN A 7 10.24 -17.68 -3.68
CA ASN A 7 9.18 -17.98 -2.74
C ASN A 7 9.73 -18.25 -1.33
N GLU A 8 10.85 -18.98 -1.23
CA GLU A 8 11.50 -19.26 0.05
C GLU A 8 12.11 -18.02 0.71
N GLU A 9 12.78 -17.17 -0.07
CA GLU A 9 13.28 -15.86 0.42
C GLU A 9 12.15 -14.96 0.90
N PHE A 10 11.04 -14.99 0.18
CA PHE A 10 9.87 -14.21 0.52
C PHE A 10 9.16 -14.75 1.78
N GLU A 11 9.01 -16.06 1.92
CA GLU A 11 8.45 -16.69 3.11
C GLU A 11 9.29 -16.39 4.35
N LYS A 12 10.61 -16.42 4.22
CA LYS A 12 11.52 -16.03 5.29
C LYS A 12 11.40 -14.55 5.67
N TYR A 13 11.26 -13.68 4.68
CA TYR A 13 11.02 -12.25 4.90
C TYR A 13 9.70 -11.99 5.63
N LEU A 14 8.63 -12.71 5.27
CA LEU A 14 7.35 -12.65 5.99
C LEU A 14 7.47 -13.14 7.43
N GLN A 15 8.16 -14.25 7.64
CA GLN A 15 8.38 -14.81 8.97
C GLN A 15 9.13 -13.81 9.86
N ASP A 16 10.19 -13.18 9.33
CA ASP A 16 10.94 -12.15 10.04
C ASP A 16 10.08 -10.91 10.39
N ILE A 17 9.15 -10.53 9.52
CA ILE A 17 8.20 -9.43 9.80
C ILE A 17 7.24 -9.85 10.92
N ILE A 18 6.63 -11.02 10.83
CA ILE A 18 5.67 -11.53 11.82
C ILE A 18 6.34 -11.63 13.20
N GLU A 19 7.55 -12.19 13.28
CA GLU A 19 8.29 -12.31 14.55
C GLU A 19 8.69 -10.96 15.16
N ARG A 20 8.94 -9.94 14.34
CA ARG A 20 9.24 -8.58 14.84
C ARG A 20 7.98 -7.87 15.36
N VAL A 21 6.85 -8.12 14.73
CA VAL A 21 5.54 -7.55 15.13
C VAL A 21 5.08 -8.15 16.46
N ASP A 22 5.23 -9.45 16.66
CA ASP A 22 4.90 -10.13 17.93
C ASP A 22 5.69 -9.56 19.12
N ARG A 23 6.90 -9.07 18.89
CA ARG A 23 7.75 -8.46 19.94
C ARG A 23 7.36 -7.02 20.28
N LEU A 24 6.65 -6.31 19.41
CA LEU A 24 6.34 -4.88 19.56
C LEU A 24 4.90 -4.62 20.04
N GLY A 25 4.05 -5.64 20.09
CA GLY A 25 2.62 -5.53 20.38
C GLY A 25 1.87 -4.86 19.22
N THR A 26 0.97 -5.60 18.57
CA THR A 26 0.19 -5.17 17.40
C THR A 26 -0.62 -3.91 17.73
N LYS A 27 -0.32 -2.80 17.06
CA LYS A 27 -1.07 -1.54 17.20
C LYS A 27 -2.16 -1.40 16.15
N VAL A 28 -1.97 -2.04 15.02
CA VAL A 28 -2.91 -2.01 13.89
C VAL A 28 -3.68 -3.31 13.83
N ASN A 29 -4.99 -3.23 13.74
CA ASN A 29 -5.83 -4.40 13.55
C ASN A 29 -6.92 -4.12 12.51
N VAL A 30 -6.69 -4.60 11.30
CA VAL A 30 -7.65 -4.58 10.19
C VAL A 30 -8.33 -5.95 9.99
N GLY A 31 -8.04 -6.94 10.83
CA GLY A 31 -8.69 -8.26 10.81
C GLY A 31 -7.95 -9.33 10.00
N ASN A 32 -6.81 -9.04 9.41
CA ASN A 32 -5.99 -9.99 8.64
C ASN A 32 -4.54 -9.93 9.11
N ASP A 33 -3.97 -11.07 9.48
CA ASP A 33 -2.64 -11.12 10.11
C ASP A 33 -1.51 -10.61 9.20
N ILE A 34 -1.58 -10.90 7.90
CA ILE A 34 -0.58 -10.44 6.92
C ILE A 34 -0.69 -8.92 6.75
N ALA A 35 -1.89 -8.42 6.55
CA ALA A 35 -2.13 -6.99 6.43
C ALA A 35 -1.72 -6.26 7.73
N ASN A 36 -2.08 -6.78 8.89
CA ASN A 36 -1.69 -6.23 10.20
C ASN A 36 -0.17 -6.12 10.32
N ALA A 37 0.58 -7.20 10.03
CA ALA A 37 2.03 -7.24 10.15
C ALA A 37 2.71 -6.19 9.25
N ILE A 38 2.23 -6.05 8.01
CA ILE A 38 2.78 -5.06 7.08
C ILE A 38 2.45 -3.64 7.54
N LEU A 39 1.20 -3.40 7.90
CA LEU A 39 0.72 -2.08 8.34
C LEU A 39 1.42 -1.63 9.64
N ASP A 40 1.66 -2.51 10.60
CA ASP A 40 2.40 -2.21 11.83
C ASP A 40 3.84 -1.75 11.55
N LYS A 41 4.52 -2.44 10.63
CA LYS A 41 5.87 -2.05 10.21
C LYS A 41 5.91 -0.62 9.69
N TYR A 42 5.01 -0.29 8.75
CA TYR A 42 4.98 1.03 8.14
C TYR A 42 4.40 2.10 9.06
N TYR A 43 3.50 1.73 9.98
CA TYR A 43 3.04 2.61 11.03
C TYR A 43 4.22 3.06 11.91
N ALA A 44 5.04 2.12 12.39
CA ALA A 44 6.22 2.43 13.18
C ALA A 44 7.22 3.30 12.40
N GLU A 45 7.45 3.01 11.13
CA GLU A 45 8.33 3.82 10.27
C GLU A 45 7.81 5.26 10.13
N ALA A 46 6.53 5.44 9.85
CA ALA A 46 5.91 6.76 9.70
C ALA A 46 6.01 7.57 10.99
N ILE A 47 5.70 6.98 12.14
CA ILE A 47 5.81 7.66 13.44
C ILE A 47 7.26 8.08 13.72
N ASN A 48 8.25 7.23 13.46
CA ASN A 48 9.67 7.55 13.64
C ASN A 48 10.13 8.71 12.76
N LYS A 49 9.49 8.92 11.60
CA LYS A 49 9.74 10.04 10.70
C LYS A 49 8.88 11.28 10.99
N GLY A 50 8.10 11.27 12.06
CA GLY A 50 7.21 12.37 12.45
C GLY A 50 6.04 12.57 11.50
N ILE A 51 5.61 11.50 10.79
CA ILE A 51 4.48 11.50 9.88
C ILE A 51 3.21 11.08 10.62
N ASN A 52 2.14 11.85 10.47
CA ASN A 52 0.83 11.47 10.97
C ASN A 52 0.22 10.42 10.05
N ILE A 53 0.18 9.18 10.49
CA ILE A 53 -0.42 8.07 9.77
C ILE A 53 -1.73 7.65 10.41
N GLN A 54 -2.78 7.48 9.57
CA GLN A 54 -4.09 7.00 9.97
C GLN A 54 -4.43 5.73 9.21
N ILE A 55 -4.82 4.68 9.92
CA ILE A 55 -5.20 3.39 9.32
C ILE A 55 -6.62 3.07 9.77
N GLN A 56 -7.52 2.82 8.83
CA GLN A 56 -8.94 2.61 9.08
C GLN A 56 -9.50 1.47 8.24
N GLY A 57 -10.57 0.88 8.73
CA GLY A 57 -11.36 -0.12 8.03
C GLY A 57 -10.98 -1.55 8.36
N HIS A 58 -11.44 -2.47 7.52
CA HIS A 58 -11.31 -3.90 7.74
C HIS A 58 -10.83 -4.60 6.46
N PHE A 59 -10.11 -5.70 6.66
CA PHE A 59 -9.60 -6.59 5.63
C PHE A 59 -10.15 -8.00 5.89
N PRO A 60 -10.48 -8.81 4.87
CA PRO A 60 -11.04 -10.14 5.10
C PRO A 60 -10.02 -11.05 5.81
N ILE A 61 -10.49 -11.79 6.80
CA ILE A 61 -9.67 -12.78 7.53
C ILE A 61 -9.12 -13.81 6.55
N ASN A 62 -10.01 -14.36 5.73
CA ASN A 62 -9.67 -15.26 4.65
C ASN A 62 -9.69 -14.48 3.34
N CYS A 63 -8.56 -14.41 2.68
CA CYS A 63 -8.36 -13.65 1.47
C CYS A 63 -7.81 -14.57 0.38
N SER A 64 -8.43 -14.56 -0.79
CA SER A 64 -7.95 -15.31 -1.95
C SER A 64 -6.66 -14.72 -2.56
N VAL A 65 -6.32 -13.49 -2.21
CA VAL A 65 -5.10 -12.82 -2.66
C VAL A 65 -3.91 -13.36 -1.89
N SER A 66 -2.88 -13.82 -2.60
CA SER A 66 -1.69 -14.38 -1.95
C SER A 66 -0.94 -13.35 -1.10
N ALA A 67 -0.28 -13.80 -0.05
CA ALA A 67 0.58 -12.98 0.79
C ALA A 67 1.63 -12.21 -0.02
N TYR A 68 2.17 -12.81 -1.07
CA TYR A 68 3.12 -12.16 -1.98
C TYR A 68 2.54 -10.90 -2.62
N HIS A 69 1.34 -10.98 -3.19
CA HIS A 69 0.70 -9.82 -3.84
C HIS A 69 0.31 -8.75 -2.83
N LEU A 70 -0.21 -9.14 -1.65
CA LEU A 70 -0.51 -8.19 -0.58
C LEU A 70 0.74 -7.45 -0.11
N CYS A 71 1.83 -8.17 0.15
CA CYS A 71 3.09 -7.55 0.54
C CYS A 71 3.63 -6.63 -0.54
N THR A 72 3.58 -7.03 -1.81
CA THR A 72 4.06 -6.20 -2.92
C THR A 72 3.25 -4.90 -3.02
N ILE A 73 1.92 -4.99 -2.96
CA ILE A 73 1.03 -3.83 -3.06
C ILE A 73 1.25 -2.88 -1.87
N PHE A 74 1.08 -3.38 -0.64
CA PHE A 74 1.21 -2.54 0.55
C PHE A 74 2.60 -1.93 0.69
N SER A 75 3.66 -2.74 0.54
CA SER A 75 5.03 -2.27 0.76
C SER A 75 5.44 -1.19 -0.23
N ASN A 76 5.13 -1.35 -1.51
CA ASN A 76 5.47 -0.34 -2.50
C ASN A 76 4.65 0.95 -2.34
N LEU A 77 3.35 0.84 -2.11
CA LEU A 77 2.49 2.01 -1.95
C LEU A 77 2.80 2.78 -0.66
N LEU A 78 2.97 2.07 0.47
CA LEU A 78 3.29 2.70 1.76
C LEU A 78 4.68 3.32 1.78
N SER A 79 5.69 2.65 1.21
CA SER A 79 7.03 3.22 1.09
C SER A 79 7.01 4.52 0.29
N ASN A 80 6.32 4.54 -0.85
CA ASN A 80 6.17 5.74 -1.68
C ASN A 80 5.41 6.84 -0.95
N ALA A 81 4.33 6.51 -0.26
CA ALA A 81 3.51 7.46 0.49
C ALA A 81 4.31 8.11 1.64
N ILE A 82 5.08 7.33 2.39
CA ILE A 82 5.93 7.81 3.49
C ILE A 82 7.04 8.70 2.94
N GLU A 83 7.72 8.30 1.87
CA GLU A 83 8.78 9.10 1.25
C GLU A 83 8.26 10.46 0.75
N ALA A 84 7.08 10.48 0.13
CA ALA A 84 6.46 11.71 -0.35
C ALA A 84 6.00 12.62 0.81
N ALA A 85 5.36 12.05 1.84
CA ALA A 85 4.88 12.77 3.01
C ALA A 85 6.02 13.34 3.85
N GLU A 86 7.17 12.66 3.91
CA GLU A 86 8.36 13.12 4.63
C GLU A 86 8.86 14.48 4.10
N LYS A 87 8.71 14.70 2.78
CA LYS A 87 9.12 15.92 2.08
C LYS A 87 8.03 17.00 2.07
N ALA A 88 6.80 16.65 2.43
CA ALA A 88 5.67 17.59 2.43
C ALA A 88 5.68 18.52 3.64
N THR A 89 5.05 19.70 3.47
CA THR A 89 4.86 20.65 4.59
C THR A 89 3.92 20.07 5.65
N ILE A 90 2.82 19.45 5.20
CA ILE A 90 1.91 18.70 6.05
C ILE A 90 2.25 17.22 5.87
N LYS A 91 2.80 16.59 6.89
CA LYS A 91 3.25 15.20 6.83
C LYS A 91 2.12 14.25 7.21
N LYS A 92 1.34 13.81 6.22
CA LYS A 92 0.18 12.96 6.44
C LYS A 92 0.15 11.78 5.47
N VAL A 93 -0.16 10.59 6.00
CA VAL A 93 -0.44 9.34 5.26
C VAL A 93 -1.74 8.76 5.79
N TRP A 94 -2.53 8.14 4.94
CA TRP A 94 -3.68 7.36 5.37
C TRP A 94 -3.83 6.07 4.59
N VAL A 95 -4.40 5.08 5.24
CA VAL A 95 -4.75 3.79 4.66
C VAL A 95 -6.20 3.51 4.99
N ILE A 96 -6.99 3.15 3.98
CA ILE A 96 -8.36 2.71 4.16
C ILE A 96 -8.53 1.34 3.52
N CYS A 97 -8.94 0.36 4.32
CA CYS A 97 -9.23 -0.98 3.84
C CYS A 97 -10.74 -1.24 3.93
N ARG A 98 -11.31 -1.74 2.84
CA ARG A 98 -12.72 -2.16 2.77
C ARG A 98 -12.78 -3.46 2.00
N TYR A 99 -13.80 -4.27 2.27
CA TYR A 99 -14.06 -5.46 1.47
C TYR A 99 -15.55 -5.77 1.38
N THR A 100 -15.89 -6.48 0.34
CA THR A 100 -17.17 -7.16 0.12
C THR A 100 -16.90 -8.65 -0.08
N GLU A 101 -17.93 -9.44 -0.32
CA GLU A 101 -17.78 -10.87 -0.64
C GLU A 101 -16.87 -11.09 -1.86
N ASN A 102 -16.91 -10.19 -2.84
CA ASN A 102 -16.23 -10.36 -4.13
C ASN A 102 -15.00 -9.47 -4.35
N GLU A 103 -14.78 -8.47 -3.51
CA GLU A 103 -13.75 -7.45 -3.76
C GLU A 103 -13.10 -6.97 -2.46
N ILE A 104 -11.81 -6.67 -2.58
CA ILE A 104 -11.02 -5.99 -1.55
C ILE A 104 -10.59 -4.65 -2.14
N ILE A 105 -10.81 -3.59 -1.39
CA ILE A 105 -10.44 -2.22 -1.76
C ILE A 105 -9.41 -1.70 -0.77
N ILE A 106 -8.25 -1.29 -1.29
CA ILE A 106 -7.15 -0.69 -0.54
C ILE A 106 -6.94 0.71 -1.09
N GLU A 107 -7.11 1.72 -0.26
CA GLU A 107 -6.79 3.11 -0.58
C GLU A 107 -5.61 3.55 0.27
N ILE A 108 -4.56 4.05 -0.37
CA ILE A 108 -3.39 4.61 0.30
C ILE A 108 -3.16 6.00 -0.25
N GLY A 109 -3.20 6.98 0.63
CA GLY A 109 -3.01 8.37 0.25
C GLY A 109 -1.96 9.06 1.12
N ASN A 110 -1.37 10.11 0.56
CA ASN A 110 -0.41 10.95 1.25
C ASN A 110 -0.51 12.41 0.80
N SER A 111 -0.10 13.30 1.71
CA SER A 111 0.26 14.66 1.33
C SER A 111 1.58 14.66 0.55
N TYR A 112 1.73 15.58 -0.40
CA TYR A 112 2.98 15.77 -1.10
C TYR A 112 3.29 17.27 -1.30
N CYS A 113 4.57 17.58 -1.50
CA CYS A 113 5.00 18.94 -1.79
C CYS A 113 5.02 19.16 -3.31
N ASP A 114 4.17 20.05 -3.76
CA ASP A 114 4.10 20.42 -5.17
C ASP A 114 5.01 21.61 -5.47
N ASN A 115 6.30 21.33 -5.65
CA ASN A 115 7.26 22.36 -6.04
C ASN A 115 7.24 22.67 -7.54
N ASN A 116 6.44 21.95 -8.37
CA ASN A 116 6.50 22.00 -9.83
C ASN A 116 5.15 22.07 -10.56
N LEU A 117 4.02 22.22 -9.88
CA LEU A 117 2.75 22.39 -10.58
C LEU A 117 2.58 23.85 -11.03
N ASN A 118 3.02 24.13 -12.23
CA ASN A 118 2.43 25.20 -13.04
C ASN A 118 0.92 24.94 -13.12
N LYS A 119 0.12 25.85 -12.55
CA LYS A 119 -1.33 25.82 -12.38
C LYS A 119 -2.17 25.62 -13.65
N LYS A 120 -1.68 25.01 -14.70
CA LYS A 120 -2.35 25.03 -16.01
C LYS A 120 -2.89 23.72 -16.56
N ASN A 121 -2.76 22.57 -15.93
CA ASN A 121 -3.35 21.33 -16.51
C ASN A 121 -3.79 20.30 -15.45
N LEU A 122 -4.77 20.65 -14.62
CA LEU A 122 -5.38 19.74 -13.63
C LEU A 122 -6.69 19.13 -14.14
N LYS A 123 -6.72 18.66 -15.38
CA LYS A 123 -7.78 17.78 -15.90
C LYS A 123 -7.18 16.74 -16.84
N THR A 124 -6.39 15.85 -16.34
CA THR A 124 -5.96 14.68 -17.11
C THR A 124 -6.25 13.41 -16.35
N LYS A 125 -7.18 12.67 -16.90
CA LYS A 125 -7.43 11.24 -16.65
C LYS A 125 -6.25 10.42 -17.16
N LYS A 126 -5.09 10.51 -16.58
CA LYS A 126 -3.92 9.62 -16.61
C LYS A 126 -2.67 10.44 -16.28
N PRO A 127 -1.99 10.20 -15.16
CA PRO A 127 -0.66 10.75 -14.94
C PRO A 127 0.31 9.98 -15.84
N GLU A 128 0.55 10.50 -17.05
CA GLU A 128 1.57 9.95 -17.92
C GLU A 128 2.97 10.27 -17.37
N LYS A 129 3.75 9.21 -17.16
CA LYS A 129 5.23 9.14 -17.21
C LYS A 129 6.11 9.73 -16.11
N GLN A 130 5.64 10.50 -15.13
CA GLN A 130 6.55 11.07 -14.12
C GLN A 130 6.69 10.27 -12.80
N TYR A 131 5.83 9.27 -12.57
CA TYR A 131 5.79 8.49 -11.33
C TYR A 131 6.09 6.99 -11.53
N HIS A 132 6.57 6.59 -12.70
CA HIS A 132 6.91 5.20 -12.98
C HIS A 132 8.30 4.82 -12.46
N GLY A 133 8.46 4.80 -11.13
CA GLY A 133 9.51 4.02 -10.51
C GLY A 133 9.14 2.52 -10.55
N TRP A 134 10.12 1.65 -10.36
CA TRP A 134 9.93 0.19 -10.32
C TRP A 134 8.84 -0.25 -9.34
N GLY A 135 8.60 0.53 -8.25
CA GLY A 135 7.60 0.22 -7.23
C GLY A 135 6.17 0.22 -7.76
N LEU A 136 5.75 1.25 -8.51
CA LEU A 136 4.38 1.33 -9.03
C LEU A 136 4.13 0.27 -10.11
N LYS A 137 5.14 -0.03 -10.94
CA LYS A 137 5.05 -1.12 -11.91
C LYS A 137 4.85 -2.47 -11.23
N ASN A 138 5.56 -2.75 -10.13
CA ASN A 138 5.37 -3.98 -9.36
C ASN A 138 3.96 -4.08 -8.76
N VAL A 139 3.39 -2.93 -8.36
CA VAL A 139 1.99 -2.85 -7.89
C VAL A 139 1.05 -3.18 -9.04
N GLU A 140 1.20 -2.55 -10.20
CA GLU A 140 0.37 -2.81 -11.39
C GLU A 140 0.42 -4.28 -11.80
N ASP A 141 1.62 -4.89 -11.84
CA ASP A 141 1.79 -6.30 -12.17
C ASP A 141 1.09 -7.22 -11.15
N SER A 142 1.17 -6.89 -9.85
CA SER A 142 0.49 -7.65 -8.80
C SER A 142 -1.03 -7.48 -8.84
N VAL A 143 -1.52 -6.27 -9.09
CA VAL A 143 -2.95 -5.98 -9.22
C VAL A 143 -3.54 -6.71 -10.43
N ASN A 144 -2.84 -6.68 -11.57
CA ASN A 144 -3.24 -7.40 -12.78
C ASN A 144 -3.28 -8.91 -12.56
N ALA A 145 -2.29 -9.47 -11.85
CA ALA A 145 -2.26 -10.89 -11.50
C ALA A 145 -3.44 -11.33 -10.61
N CYS A 146 -4.02 -10.39 -9.86
CA CYS A 146 -5.21 -10.60 -9.04
C CYS A 146 -6.52 -10.19 -9.74
N ASN A 147 -6.51 -9.99 -11.05
CA ASN A 147 -7.66 -9.49 -11.84
C ASN A 147 -8.26 -8.20 -11.24
N GLY A 148 -7.41 -7.36 -10.69
CA GLY A 148 -7.79 -6.13 -10.03
C GLY A 148 -7.72 -4.91 -10.92
N LEU A 149 -8.01 -3.76 -10.31
CA LEU A 149 -7.92 -2.43 -10.91
C LEU A 149 -7.10 -1.52 -10.02
N ILE A 150 -6.39 -0.59 -10.63
CA ILE A 150 -5.66 0.48 -9.93
C ILE A 150 -6.11 1.82 -10.49
N ASP A 151 -6.36 2.77 -9.60
CA ASP A 151 -6.67 4.15 -9.94
C ASP A 151 -5.78 5.09 -9.14
N ILE A 152 -5.40 6.21 -9.74
CA ILE A 152 -4.51 7.20 -9.13
C ILE A 152 -5.14 8.57 -9.28
N GLU A 153 -5.32 9.24 -8.14
CA GLU A 153 -5.83 10.59 -8.07
C GLU A 153 -4.80 11.55 -7.49
N ILE A 154 -4.66 12.72 -8.11
CA ILE A 154 -3.78 13.79 -7.63
C ILE A 154 -4.63 15.06 -7.54
N GLU A 155 -4.95 15.46 -6.33
CA GLU A 155 -5.78 16.64 -6.10
C GLU A 155 -5.42 17.32 -4.78
N ASN A 156 -5.47 18.66 -4.76
CA ASN A 156 -5.35 19.48 -3.54
C ASN A 156 -4.10 19.18 -2.67
N GLY A 157 -2.97 18.86 -3.28
CA GLY A 157 -1.74 18.52 -2.56
C GLY A 157 -1.75 17.12 -1.94
N CYS A 158 -2.63 16.26 -2.41
CA CYS A 158 -2.74 14.86 -2.03
C CYS A 158 -2.54 13.94 -3.25
N PHE A 159 -1.83 12.84 -3.02
CA PHE A 159 -1.68 11.74 -3.97
C PHE A 159 -2.36 10.52 -3.38
N VAL A 160 -3.28 9.92 -4.12
CA VAL A 160 -4.09 8.79 -3.66
C VAL A 160 -4.02 7.66 -4.67
N VAL A 161 -3.72 6.46 -4.21
CA VAL A 161 -3.79 5.24 -5.01
C VAL A 161 -4.88 4.35 -4.44
N SER A 162 -5.83 3.98 -5.28
CA SER A 162 -6.91 3.05 -4.96
C SER A 162 -6.71 1.75 -5.74
N VAL A 163 -6.66 0.64 -5.04
CA VAL A 163 -6.51 -0.70 -5.59
C VAL A 163 -7.77 -1.50 -5.26
N THR A 164 -8.39 -2.08 -6.28
CA THR A 164 -9.48 -3.04 -6.13
C THR A 164 -9.00 -4.42 -6.58
N LEU A 165 -9.06 -5.41 -5.71
CA LEU A 165 -8.67 -6.80 -5.99
C LEU A 165 -9.91 -7.69 -5.95
N LYS A 166 -9.93 -8.72 -6.79
CA LYS A 166 -10.99 -9.74 -6.69
C LYS A 166 -10.74 -10.63 -5.46
N ASN A 167 -11.80 -10.83 -4.69
CA ASN A 167 -11.84 -11.75 -3.57
C ASN A 167 -12.79 -12.88 -3.94
N ASN A 168 -12.27 -13.92 -4.54
CA ASN A 168 -13.07 -15.10 -4.82
C ASN A 168 -13.04 -15.96 -3.57
N GLU A 169 -14.16 -16.10 -2.86
CA GLU A 169 -14.25 -17.07 -1.79
C GLU A 169 -13.89 -18.46 -2.31
N VAL A 170 -12.96 -19.11 -1.58
CA VAL A 170 -12.57 -20.52 -1.81
C VAL A 170 -13.53 -21.43 -1.08
#